data_796896b67272f49ce939a439c96cee4d
#
_entry.id   796896b67272f49ce939a439c96cee4d
#
_cell.length_a   1.000
_cell.length_b   1.000
_cell.length_c   1.000
_cell.angle_alpha   90.00
_cell.angle_beta   90.00
_cell.angle_gamma   90.00
#
_symmetry.space_group_name_H-M   'P 1'
#
loop_
_entity.id
_entity.type
_entity.pdbx_description
1 polymer ?
#
loop_
_entity_poly.entity_id
_entity_poly.type
_entity_poly.pdbx_seq_one_letter_code
_entity_poly.pdbx_strand_id
1 'polypeptide(L)'
;MMGSLRTPAAFNHVYGLRTSVGCVPHGPSEEVFFQQFSVAGPMARDIPDLALLLSVQAGFDARLPLTRRSELPQDWTAQLQRDCKGLRIGWLGDLGGHLPTEPGLLQTCRAALQHFTAAGCTVEEAVPQFDFERLWRAWIDLRSFSVAGANAALYNDPAKRALLKPEAVWEIERGLALPAMAVYDAARVRSAWYETLRRLFDSYDFLVLPSAQVFPFDAALDWPHAVDGREMDTYHRWMQTVVPATMAGLPALAA
;
A
#
# COMPACT_ATOMS: atom_id res chain seq x y z
N MET A 1 -5.80 3.62 2.28
CA MET A 1 -5.85 2.18 2.62
C MET A 1 -5.54 1.28 1.43
N MET A 2 -5.78 1.72 0.24
CA MET A 2 -5.54 0.91 -0.96
C MET A 2 -4.41 1.52 -1.77
N GLY A 3 -3.90 1.99 -2.35
CA GLY A 3 -2.78 2.46 -3.15
C GLY A 3 -2.86 3.93 -3.52
N SER A 4 -3.64 4.75 -2.84
CA SER A 4 -3.93 6.13 -3.24
C SER A 4 -2.71 7.06 -3.36
N LEU A 5 -1.53 6.64 -2.95
CA LEU A 5 -0.25 7.28 -3.23
C LEU A 5 0.52 6.57 -4.35
N ARG A 6 0.53 5.23 -4.34
CA ARG A 6 1.37 4.42 -5.25
C ARG A 6 0.75 4.23 -6.63
N THR A 7 -0.51 3.83 -6.71
CA THR A 7 -1.20 3.65 -8.00
C THR A 7 -1.32 4.96 -8.78
N PRO A 8 -1.77 6.10 -8.17
CA PRO A 8 -1.76 7.38 -8.88
C PRO A 8 -0.36 7.85 -9.27
N ALA A 9 0.66 7.59 -8.44
CA ALA A 9 2.03 7.93 -8.79
C ALA A 9 2.49 7.18 -10.04
N ALA A 10 2.27 5.85 -10.09
CA ALA A 10 2.58 5.04 -11.26
C ALA A 10 1.84 5.52 -12.53
N PHE A 11 0.57 5.91 -12.40
CA PHE A 11 -0.25 6.35 -13.56
C PHE A 11 0.10 7.76 -14.03
N ASN A 12 0.60 8.62 -13.16
CA ASN A 12 0.91 10.03 -13.50
C ASN A 12 2.41 10.29 -13.64
N HIS A 13 3.24 9.27 -13.62
CA HIS A 13 4.70 9.39 -13.79
C HIS A 13 5.34 10.32 -12.76
N VAL A 14 4.96 10.14 -11.49
CA VAL A 14 5.50 10.88 -10.36
C VAL A 14 5.88 9.92 -9.24
N TYR A 15 6.65 10.38 -8.27
CA TYR A 15 6.96 9.62 -7.08
C TYR A 15 5.83 9.74 -6.04
N GLY A 16 5.48 8.62 -5.40
CA GLY A 16 4.48 8.60 -4.32
C GLY A 16 4.96 7.75 -3.14
N LEU A 17 5.11 8.37 -1.98
CA LEU A 17 5.59 7.69 -0.78
C LEU A 17 4.45 7.39 0.19
N ARG A 18 4.16 6.11 0.37
CA ARG A 18 3.45 5.62 1.55
C ARG A 18 4.44 5.60 2.71
N THR A 19 4.21 6.35 3.76
CA THR A 19 5.08 6.34 4.95
C THR A 19 4.82 5.12 5.85
N SER A 20 5.71 4.88 6.82
CA SER A 20 5.40 3.98 7.94
C SER A 20 4.24 4.54 8.76
N VAL A 21 3.50 3.63 9.42
CA VAL A 21 2.43 4.03 10.35
C VAL A 21 2.99 4.96 11.42
N GLY A 22 2.30 6.05 11.68
CA GLY A 22 2.66 7.05 12.69
C GLY A 22 3.76 8.03 12.30
N CYS A 23 4.33 7.95 11.08
CA CYS A 23 5.31 8.92 10.58
C CYS A 23 4.66 10.26 10.26
N VAL A 24 3.55 10.24 9.51
CA VAL A 24 2.72 11.43 9.22
C VAL A 24 1.44 11.30 10.03
N PRO A 25 1.09 12.29 10.86
CA PRO A 25 -0.17 12.31 11.59
C PRO A 25 -1.36 12.25 10.63
N HIS A 26 -2.35 11.42 10.92
CA HIS A 26 -3.56 11.26 10.11
C HIS A 26 -4.80 11.36 10.97
N GLY A 27 -5.31 12.55 11.11
CA GLY A 27 -6.46 12.86 11.94
C GLY A 27 -6.67 14.38 12.07
N PRO A 28 -7.54 14.84 12.99
CA PRO A 28 -8.24 14.05 14.00
C PRO A 28 -9.31 13.11 13.45
N SER A 29 -9.61 12.02 14.19
CA SER A 29 -10.61 11.01 13.86
C SER A 29 -11.34 10.60 15.15
N GLU A 30 -12.57 10.13 15.05
CA GLU A 30 -13.32 9.61 16.20
C GLU A 30 -12.69 8.32 16.75
N GLU A 31 -12.04 7.56 15.86
CA GLU A 31 -11.32 6.33 16.19
C GLU A 31 -9.84 6.51 15.84
N VAL A 32 -8.94 6.30 16.80
CA VAL A 32 -7.50 6.59 16.66
C VAL A 32 -6.58 5.38 16.92
N PHE A 33 -7.14 4.22 17.29
CA PHE A 33 -6.37 3.02 17.63
C PHE A 33 -6.42 1.93 16.57
N PHE A 34 -7.55 1.74 15.87
CA PHE A 34 -7.69 0.74 14.80
C PHE A 34 -7.12 1.22 13.46
N GLN A 35 -7.01 2.53 13.25
CA GLN A 35 -6.56 3.14 12.00
C GLN A 35 -5.06 2.94 11.75
N GLN A 36 -4.70 1.77 11.17
CA GLN A 36 -3.32 1.44 10.84
C GLN A 36 -3.09 1.13 9.34
N PHE A 37 -4.14 1.15 8.51
CA PHE A 37 -4.02 0.94 7.07
C PHE A 37 -3.87 2.23 6.29
N SER A 38 -4.60 3.26 6.68
CA SER A 38 -4.54 4.56 6.06
C SER A 38 -3.35 5.33 6.62
N VAL A 39 -2.44 5.72 5.76
CA VAL A 39 -1.33 6.59 6.10
C VAL A 39 -1.24 7.69 5.05
N ALA A 40 -0.97 8.90 5.49
CA ALA A 40 -0.66 10.02 4.61
C ALA A 40 0.81 9.97 4.17
N GLY A 41 1.12 10.67 3.08
CA GLY A 41 2.47 10.78 2.57
C GLY A 41 2.52 11.68 1.34
N PRO A 42 3.70 12.12 0.92
CA PRO A 42 3.89 13.04 -0.18
C PRO A 42 3.80 12.36 -1.54
N MET A 43 3.48 13.17 -2.56
CA MET A 43 3.68 12.89 -3.98
C MET A 43 4.42 14.09 -4.59
N ALA A 44 5.41 13.83 -5.44
CA ALA A 44 6.18 14.86 -6.12
C ALA A 44 6.77 14.35 -7.44
N ARG A 45 7.25 15.27 -8.30
CA ARG A 45 7.87 14.92 -9.58
C ARG A 45 9.32 14.48 -9.45
N ASP A 46 9.96 14.80 -8.34
CA ASP A 46 11.32 14.38 -8.04
C ASP A 46 11.50 14.04 -6.55
N ILE A 47 12.60 13.41 -6.23
CA ILE A 47 12.90 12.95 -4.86
C ILE A 47 13.22 14.11 -3.89
N PRO A 48 13.96 15.16 -4.28
CA PRO A 48 14.16 16.32 -3.41
C PRO A 48 12.86 16.98 -2.94
N ASP A 49 11.91 17.22 -3.86
CA ASP A 49 10.60 17.79 -3.52
C ASP A 49 9.78 16.83 -2.66
N LEU A 50 9.85 15.51 -2.94
CA LEU A 50 9.20 14.50 -2.12
C LEU A 50 9.73 14.54 -0.67
N ALA A 51 11.04 14.63 -0.49
CA ALA A 51 11.70 14.68 0.80
C ALA A 51 11.38 15.99 1.54
N LEU A 52 11.37 17.12 0.82
CA LEU A 52 10.98 18.41 1.38
C LEU A 52 9.54 18.38 1.89
N LEU A 53 8.61 17.86 1.10
CA LEU A 53 7.22 17.76 1.50
C LEU A 53 7.05 16.80 2.69
N LEU A 54 7.80 15.68 2.73
CA LEU A 54 7.83 14.80 3.88
C LEU A 54 8.33 15.49 5.14
N SER A 55 9.35 16.34 5.04
CA SER A 55 9.89 17.11 6.18
C SER A 55 8.83 18.02 6.81
N VAL A 56 7.88 18.51 6.01
CA VAL A 56 6.77 19.34 6.50
C VAL A 56 5.63 18.50 7.08
N GLN A 57 5.38 17.31 6.51
CA GLN A 57 4.23 16.46 6.89
C GLN A 57 4.52 15.55 8.08
N ALA A 58 5.77 15.07 8.21
CA ALA A 58 6.16 14.14 9.26
C ALA A 58 6.26 14.84 10.61
N GLY A 59 5.86 14.15 11.67
CA GLY A 59 6.00 14.69 13.01
C GLY A 59 5.07 14.04 14.03
N PHE A 60 5.12 14.58 15.25
CA PHE A 60 4.31 14.13 16.37
C PHE A 60 3.05 14.97 16.51
N ASP A 61 1.91 14.34 16.72
CA ASP A 61 0.66 14.99 17.11
C ASP A 61 0.09 14.31 18.38
N ALA A 62 0.01 15.06 19.47
CA ALA A 62 -0.46 14.55 20.77
C ALA A 62 -1.91 14.04 20.74
N ARG A 63 -2.70 14.42 19.74
CA ARG A 63 -4.09 13.95 19.57
C ARG A 63 -4.17 12.54 18.99
N LEU A 64 -3.07 12.04 18.47
CA LEU A 64 -2.99 10.76 17.77
C LEU A 64 -1.97 9.84 18.47
N PRO A 65 -2.46 8.88 19.29
CA PRO A 65 -1.59 8.09 20.17
C PRO A 65 -0.60 7.20 19.44
N LEU A 66 -0.83 6.88 18.17
CA LEU A 66 0.03 6.04 17.35
C LEU A 66 1.06 6.84 16.53
N THR A 67 1.14 8.18 16.68
CA THR A 67 2.20 8.97 16.05
C THR A 67 3.53 8.77 16.76
N ARG A 68 4.62 8.75 15.98
CA ARG A 68 5.96 8.57 16.50
C ARG A 68 6.44 9.83 17.20
N ARG A 69 6.96 9.69 18.42
CA ARG A 69 7.42 10.82 19.25
C ARG A 69 8.87 11.25 19.01
N SER A 70 9.69 10.40 18.40
CA SER A 70 11.13 10.63 18.30
C SER A 70 11.71 10.03 17.03
N GLU A 71 12.93 10.48 16.68
CA GLU A 71 13.83 9.89 15.70
C GLU A 71 13.44 10.06 14.22
N LEU A 72 12.45 10.89 13.92
CA LEU A 72 12.23 11.29 12.53
C LEU A 72 13.19 12.44 12.20
N PRO A 73 13.87 12.39 11.05
CA PRO A 73 14.66 13.53 10.59
C PRO A 73 13.78 14.77 10.50
N GLN A 74 14.30 15.91 10.97
CA GLN A 74 13.62 17.19 10.76
C GLN A 74 13.75 17.65 9.30
N ASP A 75 14.84 17.27 8.66
CA ASP A 75 15.12 17.53 7.25
C ASP A 75 15.44 16.21 6.54
N TRP A 76 14.50 15.71 5.76
CA TRP A 76 14.68 14.51 4.96
C TRP A 76 15.54 14.75 3.72
N THR A 77 15.71 16.01 3.28
CA THR A 77 16.54 16.34 2.11
C THR A 77 18.01 16.07 2.36
N ALA A 78 18.47 16.26 3.61
CA ALA A 78 19.85 15.99 4.03
C ALA A 78 20.21 14.48 3.97
N GLN A 79 19.22 13.58 3.87
CA GLN A 79 19.42 12.13 3.87
C GLN A 79 19.53 11.52 2.45
N LEU A 80 19.43 12.32 1.40
CA LEU A 80 19.32 11.80 0.01
C LEU A 80 20.66 11.33 -0.58
N GLN A 81 21.78 11.80 -0.05
CA GLN A 81 23.11 11.46 -0.55
C GLN A 81 23.69 10.25 0.18
N ARG A 82 23.28 9.04 -0.26
CA ARG A 82 23.80 7.77 0.28
C ARG A 82 24.33 6.90 -0.85
N ASP A 83 25.46 6.26 -0.59
CA ASP A 83 25.97 5.19 -1.46
C ASP A 83 25.05 3.96 -1.35
N CYS A 84 24.63 3.45 -2.50
CA CYS A 84 23.80 2.25 -2.61
C CYS A 84 24.61 0.98 -2.86
N LYS A 85 25.94 1.09 -3.00
CA LYS A 85 26.82 -0.03 -3.29
C LYS A 85 26.73 -1.11 -2.21
N GLY A 86 26.50 -2.34 -2.65
CA GLY A 86 26.41 -3.50 -1.76
C GLY A 86 25.05 -3.74 -1.13
N LEU A 87 24.07 -2.85 -1.33
CA LEU A 87 22.70 -3.08 -0.88
C LEU A 87 22.08 -4.27 -1.61
N ARG A 88 21.29 -5.05 -0.89
CA ARG A 88 20.59 -6.22 -1.41
C ARG A 88 19.11 -5.92 -1.63
N ILE A 89 18.66 -6.14 -2.85
CA ILE A 89 17.29 -5.88 -3.31
C ILE A 89 16.60 -7.20 -3.59
N GLY A 90 15.53 -7.49 -2.87
CA GLY A 90 14.68 -8.64 -3.11
C GLY A 90 13.57 -8.32 -4.11
N TRP A 91 13.57 -8.94 -5.29
CA TRP A 91 12.51 -8.83 -6.28
C TRP A 91 11.38 -9.81 -5.97
N LEU A 92 10.21 -9.30 -5.67
CA LEU A 92 9.01 -10.08 -5.37
C LEU A 92 8.17 -10.41 -6.63
N GLY A 93 8.42 -9.71 -7.74
CA GLY A 93 7.72 -9.90 -9.00
C GLY A 93 6.20 -9.80 -8.88
N ASP A 94 5.55 -10.78 -9.48
CA ASP A 94 4.11 -10.99 -9.42
C ASP A 94 3.68 -11.93 -8.27
N LEU A 95 4.52 -12.08 -7.26
CA LEU A 95 4.35 -13.02 -6.14
C LEU A 95 4.23 -14.48 -6.59
N GLY A 96 5.08 -14.87 -7.56
CA GLY A 96 5.09 -16.24 -8.09
C GLY A 96 3.86 -16.59 -8.92
N GLY A 97 3.35 -15.65 -9.71
CA GLY A 97 2.18 -15.82 -10.57
C GLY A 97 0.84 -15.59 -9.86
N HIS A 98 0.87 -15.14 -8.59
CA HIS A 98 -0.37 -14.84 -7.86
C HIS A 98 -1.04 -13.55 -8.36
N LEU A 99 -0.26 -12.52 -8.64
CA LEU A 99 -0.76 -11.23 -9.15
C LEU A 99 -0.86 -11.28 -10.68
N PRO A 100 -2.05 -11.25 -11.28
CA PRO A 100 -2.17 -11.05 -12.71
C PRO A 100 -1.67 -9.65 -13.07
N THR A 101 -0.87 -9.55 -14.12
CA THR A 101 -0.36 -8.28 -14.62
C THR A 101 -0.63 -8.15 -16.11
N GLU A 102 -0.96 -6.98 -16.57
CA GLU A 102 -1.14 -6.69 -17.98
C GLU A 102 0.12 -7.08 -18.78
N PRO A 103 -0.01 -7.67 -19.98
CA PRO A 103 1.12 -8.07 -20.79
C PRO A 103 2.15 -6.94 -20.99
N GLY A 104 3.42 -7.24 -20.78
CA GLY A 104 4.52 -6.28 -20.88
C GLY A 104 4.84 -5.52 -19.58
N LEU A 105 3.92 -5.40 -18.63
CA LEU A 105 4.14 -4.64 -17.41
C LEU A 105 5.25 -5.25 -16.54
N LEU A 106 5.17 -6.55 -16.26
CA LEU A 106 6.18 -7.22 -15.45
C LEU A 106 7.56 -7.19 -16.11
N GLN A 107 7.63 -7.28 -17.44
CA GLN A 107 8.86 -7.16 -18.21
C GLN A 107 9.48 -5.76 -18.07
N THR A 108 8.66 -4.71 -18.16
CA THR A 108 9.09 -3.31 -17.97
C THR A 108 9.66 -3.11 -16.56
N CYS A 109 8.95 -3.58 -15.53
CA CYS A 109 9.43 -3.49 -14.15
C CYS A 109 10.73 -4.27 -13.94
N ARG A 110 10.84 -5.48 -14.51
CA ARG A 110 12.07 -6.29 -14.44
C ARG A 110 13.24 -5.62 -15.15
N ALA A 111 13.02 -4.99 -16.29
CA ALA A 111 14.06 -4.23 -16.99
C ALA A 111 14.57 -3.04 -16.17
N ALA A 112 13.70 -2.39 -15.41
CA ALA A 112 14.08 -1.28 -14.54
C ALA A 112 15.01 -1.68 -13.39
N LEU A 113 15.05 -2.97 -13.00
CA LEU A 113 15.97 -3.45 -11.96
C LEU A 113 17.45 -3.27 -12.32
N GLN A 114 17.78 -3.14 -13.62
CA GLN A 114 19.15 -2.82 -14.06
C GLN A 114 19.69 -1.53 -13.44
N HIS A 115 18.83 -0.55 -13.10
CA HIS A 115 19.26 0.70 -12.48
C HIS A 115 19.82 0.46 -11.06
N PHE A 116 19.24 -0.47 -10.30
CA PHE A 116 19.80 -0.87 -9.00
C PHE A 116 21.17 -1.56 -9.18
N THR A 117 21.28 -2.46 -10.15
CA THR A 117 22.55 -3.14 -10.44
C THR A 117 23.62 -2.14 -10.89
N ALA A 118 23.27 -1.16 -11.73
CA ALA A 118 24.18 -0.09 -12.16
C ALA A 118 24.63 0.80 -11.00
N ALA A 119 23.79 0.97 -9.97
CA ALA A 119 24.13 1.68 -8.73
C ALA A 119 24.96 0.80 -7.75
N GLY A 120 25.32 -0.41 -8.10
CA GLY A 120 26.13 -1.33 -7.30
C GLY A 120 25.35 -2.18 -6.31
N CYS A 121 24.01 -2.25 -6.43
CA CYS A 121 23.19 -3.16 -5.64
C CYS A 121 23.21 -4.58 -6.21
N THR A 122 22.95 -5.58 -5.36
CA THR A 122 22.65 -6.95 -5.76
C THR A 122 21.14 -7.15 -5.82
N VAL A 123 20.61 -7.65 -6.93
CA VAL A 123 19.18 -7.92 -7.12
C VAL A 123 18.95 -9.42 -7.24
N GLU A 124 18.07 -9.98 -6.41
CA GLU A 124 17.77 -11.41 -6.36
C GLU A 124 16.26 -11.65 -6.30
N GLU A 125 15.78 -12.78 -6.82
CA GLU A 125 14.40 -13.23 -6.62
C GLU A 125 14.17 -13.54 -5.12
N ALA A 126 13.07 -13.01 -4.57
CA ALA A 126 12.81 -13.08 -3.13
C ALA A 126 11.33 -13.33 -2.79
N VAL A 127 10.62 -14.11 -3.61
CA VAL A 127 9.19 -14.40 -3.38
C VAL A 127 9.03 -15.25 -2.13
N PRO A 128 8.37 -14.76 -1.06
CA PRO A 128 8.18 -15.53 0.16
C PRO A 128 7.13 -16.61 -0.03
N GLN A 129 7.25 -17.70 0.72
CA GLN A 129 6.21 -18.70 0.83
C GLN A 129 5.10 -18.19 1.77
N PHE A 130 3.96 -17.84 1.18
CA PHE A 130 2.78 -17.37 1.91
C PHE A 130 1.50 -17.67 1.11
N ASP A 131 0.38 -17.82 1.81
CA ASP A 131 -0.94 -17.91 1.16
C ASP A 131 -1.43 -16.48 0.83
N PHE A 132 -1.14 -16.03 -0.40
CA PHE A 132 -1.48 -14.69 -0.85
C PHE A 132 -2.98 -14.47 -1.03
N GLU A 133 -3.76 -15.53 -1.29
CA GLU A 133 -5.21 -15.41 -1.33
C GLU A 133 -5.78 -15.20 0.08
N ARG A 134 -5.24 -15.88 1.07
CA ARG A 134 -5.58 -15.65 2.47
C ARG A 134 -5.19 -14.25 2.93
N LEU A 135 -4.03 -13.74 2.46
CA LEU A 135 -3.60 -12.36 2.73
C LEU A 135 -4.60 -11.35 2.12
N TRP A 136 -5.05 -11.59 0.90
CA TRP A 136 -6.05 -10.77 0.23
C TRP A 136 -7.37 -10.74 1.00
N ARG A 137 -7.90 -11.90 1.40
CA ARG A 137 -9.14 -12.00 2.18
C ARG A 137 -9.03 -11.26 3.50
N ALA A 138 -7.93 -11.43 4.21
CA ALA A 138 -7.68 -10.72 5.46
C ALA A 138 -7.61 -9.20 5.25
N TRP A 139 -6.99 -8.75 4.16
CA TRP A 139 -6.94 -7.34 3.83
C TRP A 139 -8.34 -6.77 3.55
N ILE A 140 -9.17 -7.46 2.75
CA ILE A 140 -10.52 -6.99 2.41
C ILE A 140 -11.42 -6.93 3.65
N ASP A 141 -11.28 -7.90 4.58
CA ASP A 141 -12.04 -7.91 5.83
C ASP A 141 -11.67 -6.73 6.73
N LEU A 142 -10.37 -6.52 6.99
CA LEU A 142 -9.88 -5.42 7.81
C LEU A 142 -10.20 -4.05 7.19
N ARG A 143 -10.13 -3.95 5.87
CA ARG A 143 -10.48 -2.74 5.16
C ARG A 143 -11.99 -2.46 5.25
N SER A 144 -12.83 -3.46 4.96
CA SER A 144 -14.30 -3.32 5.02
C SER A 144 -14.75 -2.95 6.43
N PHE A 145 -14.17 -3.56 7.47
CA PHE A 145 -14.40 -3.18 8.87
C PHE A 145 -14.09 -1.69 9.11
N SER A 146 -12.91 -1.22 8.69
CA SER A 146 -12.49 0.16 8.89
C SER A 146 -13.35 1.16 8.10
N VAL A 147 -13.72 0.81 6.86
CA VAL A 147 -14.56 1.66 6.00
C VAL A 147 -15.98 1.74 6.53
N ALA A 148 -16.54 0.63 6.98
CA ALA A 148 -17.88 0.59 7.58
C ALA A 148 -17.94 1.45 8.86
N GLY A 149 -16.96 1.32 9.76
CA GLY A 149 -16.90 2.13 10.96
C GLY A 149 -16.82 3.63 10.65
N ALA A 150 -15.92 4.02 9.75
CA ALA A 150 -15.72 5.44 9.40
C ALA A 150 -16.89 6.06 8.63
N ASN A 151 -17.73 5.26 7.94
CA ASN A 151 -18.79 5.77 7.07
C ASN A 151 -20.21 5.36 7.51
N ALA A 152 -20.37 4.75 8.68
CA ALA A 152 -21.67 4.29 9.17
C ALA A 152 -22.71 5.42 9.19
N ALA A 153 -22.33 6.63 9.61
CA ALA A 153 -23.23 7.79 9.65
C ALA A 153 -23.70 8.22 8.25
N LEU A 154 -22.82 8.14 7.24
CA LEU A 154 -23.20 8.44 5.85
C LEU A 154 -24.13 7.38 5.28
N TYR A 155 -23.86 6.12 5.58
CA TYR A 155 -24.64 4.99 5.10
C TYR A 155 -26.04 4.92 5.73
N ASN A 156 -26.18 5.28 7.00
CA ASN A 156 -27.46 5.26 7.72
C ASN A 156 -28.40 6.43 7.36
N ASP A 157 -27.86 7.46 6.72
CA ASP A 157 -28.66 8.58 6.19
C ASP A 157 -29.06 8.25 4.73
N PRO A 158 -30.37 8.02 4.43
CA PRO A 158 -30.80 7.64 3.10
C PRO A 158 -30.42 8.63 1.99
N ALA A 159 -30.44 9.95 2.30
CA ALA A 159 -30.09 10.97 1.33
C ALA A 159 -28.59 10.94 0.99
N LYS A 160 -27.74 10.73 1.98
CA LYS A 160 -26.29 10.62 1.78
C LYS A 160 -25.90 9.28 1.17
N ARG A 161 -26.55 8.18 1.59
CA ARG A 161 -26.34 6.85 1.02
C ARG A 161 -26.59 6.84 -0.48
N ALA A 162 -27.63 7.53 -0.97
CA ALA A 162 -27.95 7.61 -2.39
C ALA A 162 -26.84 8.29 -3.24
N LEU A 163 -25.89 9.00 -2.62
CA LEU A 163 -24.74 9.65 -3.27
C LEU A 163 -23.48 8.78 -3.24
N LEU A 164 -23.49 7.67 -2.53
CA LEU A 164 -22.34 6.77 -2.47
C LEU A 164 -22.22 5.94 -3.75
N LYS A 165 -20.98 5.72 -4.18
CA LYS A 165 -20.69 4.78 -5.27
C LYS A 165 -21.07 3.34 -4.87
N PRO A 166 -21.49 2.49 -5.82
CA PRO A 166 -21.85 1.10 -5.54
C PRO A 166 -20.77 0.32 -4.79
N GLU A 167 -19.50 0.52 -5.13
CA GLU A 167 -18.35 -0.12 -4.47
C GLU A 167 -18.22 0.31 -3.00
N ALA A 168 -18.52 1.58 -2.69
CA ALA A 168 -18.50 2.07 -1.32
C ALA A 168 -19.64 1.48 -0.49
N VAL A 169 -20.84 1.37 -1.08
CA VAL A 169 -21.99 0.71 -0.44
C VAL A 169 -21.68 -0.76 -0.16
N TRP A 170 -21.18 -1.48 -1.17
CA TRP A 170 -20.76 -2.88 -1.03
C TRP A 170 -19.74 -3.07 0.10
N GLU A 171 -18.74 -2.21 0.16
CA GLU A 171 -17.67 -2.29 1.17
C GLU A 171 -18.18 -2.02 2.59
N ILE A 172 -19.11 -1.05 2.76
CA ILE A 172 -19.75 -0.75 4.04
C ILE A 172 -20.64 -1.91 4.48
N GLU A 173 -21.50 -2.41 3.60
CA GLU A 173 -22.41 -3.53 3.90
C GLU A 173 -21.64 -4.79 4.29
N ARG A 174 -20.55 -5.10 3.55
CA ARG A 174 -19.64 -6.18 3.90
C ARG A 174 -19.06 -5.99 5.30
N GLY A 175 -18.57 -4.80 5.62
CA GLY A 175 -17.97 -4.50 6.93
C GLY A 175 -18.96 -4.61 8.08
N LEU A 176 -20.20 -4.15 7.89
CA LEU A 176 -21.27 -4.27 8.88
C LEU A 176 -21.70 -5.73 9.14
N ALA A 177 -21.55 -6.60 8.14
CA ALA A 177 -21.88 -8.02 8.25
C ALA A 177 -20.76 -8.89 8.85
N LEU A 178 -19.55 -8.35 9.05
CA LEU A 178 -18.41 -9.13 9.56
C LEU A 178 -18.60 -9.52 11.02
N PRO A 179 -18.47 -10.81 11.37
CA PRO A 179 -18.38 -11.22 12.76
C PRO A 179 -17.09 -10.65 13.40
N ALA A 180 -17.15 -10.27 14.66
CA ALA A 180 -15.99 -9.73 15.39
C ALA A 180 -14.76 -10.65 15.31
N MET A 181 -14.98 -11.97 15.38
CA MET A 181 -13.88 -12.95 15.28
C MET A 181 -13.24 -13.02 13.91
N ALA A 182 -13.96 -12.71 12.82
CA ALA A 182 -13.37 -12.62 11.48
C ALA A 182 -12.34 -11.48 11.40
N VAL A 183 -12.61 -10.35 12.05
CA VAL A 183 -11.67 -9.22 12.14
C VAL A 183 -10.41 -9.62 12.91
N TYR A 184 -10.57 -10.35 14.02
CA TYR A 184 -9.44 -10.86 14.80
C TYR A 184 -8.59 -11.87 14.01
N ASP A 185 -9.22 -12.80 13.30
CA ASP A 185 -8.51 -13.78 12.47
C ASP A 185 -7.79 -13.12 11.29
N ALA A 186 -8.38 -12.10 10.68
CA ALA A 186 -7.72 -11.29 9.66
C ALA A 186 -6.49 -10.54 10.23
N ALA A 187 -6.56 -10.04 11.47
CA ALA A 187 -5.43 -9.42 12.15
C ALA A 187 -4.30 -10.44 12.46
N ARG A 188 -4.63 -11.72 12.75
CA ARG A 188 -3.64 -12.79 12.88
C ARG A 188 -2.92 -13.09 11.57
N VAL A 189 -3.64 -13.13 10.45
CA VAL A 189 -3.03 -13.28 9.11
C VAL A 189 -2.09 -12.12 8.82
N ARG A 190 -2.51 -10.89 9.13
CA ARG A 190 -1.67 -9.70 9.02
C ARG A 190 -0.37 -9.83 9.83
N SER A 191 -0.46 -10.31 11.06
CA SER A 191 0.70 -10.51 11.93
C SER A 191 1.67 -11.58 11.39
N ALA A 192 1.13 -12.68 10.86
CA ALA A 192 1.94 -13.72 10.21
C ALA A 192 2.63 -13.19 8.94
N TRP A 193 1.96 -12.35 8.15
CA TRP A 193 2.55 -11.70 6.99
C TRP A 193 3.68 -10.73 7.38
N TYR A 194 3.48 -9.92 8.41
CA TYR A 194 4.52 -9.04 8.94
C TYR A 194 5.77 -9.83 9.32
N GLU A 195 5.62 -10.93 10.05
CA GLU A 195 6.76 -11.79 10.45
C GLU A 195 7.45 -12.43 9.24
N THR A 196 6.70 -12.77 8.18
CA THR A 196 7.27 -13.28 6.94
C THR A 196 8.16 -12.24 6.27
N LEU A 197 7.71 -10.99 6.16
CA LEU A 197 8.53 -9.90 5.59
C LEU A 197 9.70 -9.52 6.51
N ARG A 198 9.50 -9.51 7.82
CA ARG A 198 10.57 -9.26 8.78
C ARG A 198 11.76 -10.19 8.53
N ARG A 199 11.49 -11.49 8.31
CA ARG A 199 12.54 -12.47 7.98
C ARG A 199 13.21 -12.21 6.63
N LEU A 200 12.48 -11.71 5.65
CA LEU A 200 13.11 -11.31 4.38
C LEU A 200 14.08 -10.15 4.58
N PHE A 201 13.76 -9.21 5.46
CA PHE A 201 14.66 -8.11 5.81
C PHE A 201 15.89 -8.52 6.65
N ASP A 202 16.00 -9.78 7.09
CA ASP A 202 17.26 -10.34 7.59
C ASP A 202 18.28 -10.56 6.44
N SER A 203 17.81 -10.61 5.19
CA SER A 203 18.62 -10.88 3.99
C SER A 203 18.63 -9.74 2.98
N TYR A 204 17.63 -8.87 2.97
CA TYR A 204 17.48 -7.79 1.99
C TYR A 204 17.30 -6.44 2.66
N ASP A 205 17.90 -5.40 2.07
CA ASP A 205 17.71 -4.01 2.52
C ASP A 205 16.40 -3.44 2.00
N PHE A 206 15.99 -3.83 0.79
CA PHE A 206 14.75 -3.42 0.17
C PHE A 206 14.06 -4.58 -0.55
N LEU A 207 12.73 -4.50 -0.62
CA LEU A 207 11.90 -5.39 -1.42
C LEU A 207 11.20 -4.59 -2.51
N VAL A 208 11.18 -5.11 -3.72
CA VAL A 208 10.64 -4.42 -4.90
C VAL A 208 9.60 -5.30 -5.60
N LEU A 209 8.50 -4.70 -6.03
CA LEU A 209 7.46 -5.32 -6.84
C LEU A 209 6.79 -4.24 -7.70
N PRO A 210 6.02 -4.59 -8.75
CA PRO A 210 5.29 -3.61 -9.55
C PRO A 210 4.37 -2.72 -8.71
N SER A 211 4.32 -1.42 -8.97
CA SER A 211 3.43 -0.47 -8.27
C SER A 211 1.98 -0.53 -8.77
N ALA A 212 1.75 -1.14 -9.94
CA ALA A 212 0.43 -1.37 -10.53
C ALA A 212 0.40 -2.74 -11.20
N GLN A 213 -0.80 -3.27 -11.47
CA GLN A 213 -1.01 -4.52 -12.23
C GLN A 213 -1.39 -4.25 -13.69
N VAL A 214 -1.79 -3.03 -13.99
CA VAL A 214 -2.22 -2.57 -15.31
C VAL A 214 -1.54 -1.25 -15.66
N PHE A 215 -1.40 -0.98 -16.95
CA PHE A 215 -1.07 0.35 -17.43
C PHE A 215 -2.25 1.33 -17.25
N PRO A 216 -2.05 2.64 -17.35
CA PRO A 216 -3.14 3.60 -17.38
C PRO A 216 -4.17 3.23 -18.44
N PHE A 217 -5.43 3.14 -18.05
CA PHE A 217 -6.55 2.73 -18.89
C PHE A 217 -7.47 3.93 -19.18
N ASP A 218 -8.43 3.75 -20.12
CA ASP A 218 -9.37 4.78 -20.50
C ASP A 218 -10.15 5.32 -19.30
N ALA A 219 -10.21 6.65 -19.18
CA ALA A 219 -10.91 7.33 -18.09
C ALA A 219 -12.43 7.12 -18.09
N ALA A 220 -13.01 6.65 -19.20
CA ALA A 220 -14.41 6.25 -19.29
C ALA A 220 -14.69 4.89 -18.62
N LEU A 221 -13.64 4.10 -18.34
CA LEU A 221 -13.75 2.83 -17.65
C LEU A 221 -13.71 3.07 -16.14
N ASP A 222 -14.72 2.59 -15.41
CA ASP A 222 -14.78 2.73 -13.96
C ASP A 222 -13.60 2.02 -13.27
N TRP A 223 -13.29 0.78 -13.71
CA TRP A 223 -12.14 -0.01 -13.30
C TRP A 223 -11.97 -1.24 -14.20
N PRO A 224 -10.77 -1.83 -14.29
CA PRO A 224 -10.54 -3.03 -15.07
C PRO A 224 -11.24 -4.25 -14.46
N HIS A 225 -12.21 -4.84 -15.16
CA HIS A 225 -12.94 -6.03 -14.72
C HIS A 225 -12.17 -7.33 -14.93
N ALA A 226 -11.13 -7.31 -15.74
CA ALA A 226 -10.21 -8.44 -15.94
C ALA A 226 -8.79 -7.92 -16.16
N VAL A 227 -7.80 -8.70 -15.71
CA VAL A 227 -6.36 -8.46 -15.92
C VAL A 227 -5.74 -9.77 -16.38
N ASP A 228 -5.10 -9.80 -17.54
CA ASP A 228 -4.49 -11.00 -18.12
C ASP A 228 -5.42 -12.21 -18.11
N GLY A 229 -6.69 -12.02 -18.53
CA GLY A 229 -7.71 -13.05 -18.56
C GLY A 229 -8.28 -13.51 -17.22
N ARG A 230 -7.82 -12.98 -16.10
CA ARG A 230 -8.38 -13.23 -14.77
C ARG A 230 -9.42 -12.18 -14.40
N GLU A 231 -10.62 -12.62 -14.05
CA GLU A 231 -11.66 -11.71 -13.55
C GLU A 231 -11.26 -11.05 -12.22
N MET A 232 -11.58 -9.78 -12.10
CA MET A 232 -11.42 -9.01 -10.86
C MET A 232 -12.74 -9.09 -10.09
N ASP A 233 -12.74 -9.85 -9.02
CA ASP A 233 -13.93 -10.14 -8.20
C ASP A 233 -14.45 -8.93 -7.41
N THR A 234 -13.63 -7.89 -7.28
CA THR A 234 -13.97 -6.65 -6.59
C THR A 234 -13.27 -5.46 -7.24
N TYR A 235 -13.81 -4.26 -7.06
CA TYR A 235 -13.17 -3.00 -7.44
C TYR A 235 -11.69 -2.91 -7.00
N HIS A 236 -11.30 -3.59 -5.93
CA HIS A 236 -9.96 -3.47 -5.38
C HIS A 236 -8.95 -4.46 -5.98
N ARG A 237 -9.40 -5.54 -6.62
CA ARG A 237 -8.56 -6.68 -7.00
C ARG A 237 -7.47 -6.30 -8.01
N TRP A 238 -7.76 -5.43 -8.94
CA TRP A 238 -6.77 -4.95 -9.92
C TRP A 238 -5.64 -4.09 -9.32
N MET A 239 -5.80 -3.70 -8.05
CA MET A 239 -4.78 -2.96 -7.27
C MET A 239 -4.14 -3.83 -6.18
N GLN A 240 -4.27 -5.15 -6.23
CA GLN A 240 -3.81 -6.04 -5.15
C GLN A 240 -2.31 -5.94 -4.89
N THR A 241 -1.51 -5.55 -5.89
CA THR A 241 -0.05 -5.36 -5.75
C THR A 241 0.34 -4.41 -4.62
N VAL A 242 -0.53 -3.49 -4.20
CA VAL A 242 -0.24 -2.56 -3.08
C VAL A 242 -0.52 -3.16 -1.69
N VAL A 243 -1.17 -4.32 -1.63
CA VAL A 243 -1.59 -4.96 -0.37
C VAL A 243 -0.41 -5.46 0.48
N PRO A 244 0.64 -6.08 -0.08
CA PRO A 244 1.77 -6.59 0.70
C PRO A 244 2.39 -5.56 1.64
N ALA A 245 2.80 -4.40 1.13
CA ALA A 245 3.37 -3.34 1.96
C ALA A 245 2.35 -2.72 2.93
N THR A 246 1.08 -2.60 2.50
CA THR A 246 0.00 -2.07 3.35
C THR A 246 -0.26 -2.96 4.56
N MET A 247 -0.38 -4.27 4.35
CA MET A 247 -0.63 -5.25 5.42
C MET A 247 0.50 -5.30 6.44
N ALA A 248 1.74 -5.15 5.99
CA ALA A 248 2.89 -5.13 6.89
C ALA A 248 3.13 -3.76 7.55
N GLY A 249 2.40 -2.70 7.19
CA GLY A 249 2.62 -1.36 7.74
C GLY A 249 3.92 -0.69 7.30
N LEU A 250 4.56 -1.23 6.26
CA LEU A 250 5.85 -0.77 5.75
C LEU A 250 5.74 0.54 4.95
N PRO A 251 6.80 1.35 4.93
CA PRO A 251 6.93 2.42 3.94
C PRO A 251 7.06 1.80 2.54
N ALA A 252 6.52 2.47 1.53
CA ALA A 252 6.64 2.03 0.15
C ALA A 252 6.65 3.25 -0.79
N LEU A 253 7.69 3.34 -1.60
CA LEU A 253 7.85 4.34 -2.65
C LEU A 253 7.40 3.72 -3.99
N ALA A 254 6.52 4.42 -4.70
CA ALA A 254 6.29 4.19 -6.12
C ALA A 254 7.16 5.15 -6.92
N ALA A 255 7.91 4.60 -7.88
CA ALA A 255 8.84 5.30 -8.75
C ALA A 255 8.63 4.88 -10.20
#